data_e26309017a8913354d49c51472f34283
#
_entry.id   e26309017a8913354d49c51472f34283
#
_cell.length_a   1.000
_cell.length_b   1.000
_cell.length_c   1.000
_cell.angle_alpha   90.00
_cell.angle_beta   90.00
_cell.angle_gamma   90.00
#
_symmetry.space_group_name_H-M   'P 1'
#
loop_
_entity.id
_entity.type
_entity.pdbx_description
1 polymer ?
#
loop_
_entity_poly.entity_id
_entity_poly.type
_entity_poly.pdbx_seq_one_letter_code
_entity_poly.pdbx_strand_id
1 'polypeptide(L)'
;MQNIEAQKKRLEQTKARMQLEETRLKLKERKTRTRHLIEIGVLVTKAGLDDLPTNTLYGALLSLSDELKNNASISNAWSIKGSSTFNKEKQNTKPVILSFASKAIKELRDTIRSLGLRFNKFRKEWCGM
;
A
#
# COMPACT_ATOMS: atom_id res chain seq x y z
N MET A 1 3.99 31.25 -48.20
CA MET A 1 5.17 30.77 -47.45
C MET A 1 5.02 30.89 -45.95
N GLN A 2 4.63 32.04 -45.42
CA GLN A 2 4.46 32.21 -43.94
C GLN A 2 3.49 31.24 -43.26
N ASN A 3 2.46 30.77 -43.95
CA ASN A 3 1.49 29.84 -43.39
C ASN A 3 2.07 28.41 -43.15
N ILE A 4 2.99 27.98 -44.00
CA ILE A 4 3.61 26.62 -43.90
C ILE A 4 4.61 26.56 -42.74
N GLU A 5 5.37 27.67 -42.52
CA GLU A 5 6.31 27.73 -41.38
C GLU A 5 5.56 27.77 -40.04
N ALA A 6 4.47 28.51 -39.97
CA ALA A 6 3.61 28.52 -38.78
C ALA A 6 3.00 27.15 -38.49
N GLN A 7 2.58 26.44 -39.54
CA GLN A 7 2.07 25.06 -39.40
C GLN A 7 3.16 24.09 -38.94
N LYS A 8 4.36 24.16 -39.48
CA LYS A 8 5.50 23.34 -39.05
C LYS A 8 5.82 23.57 -37.58
N LYS A 9 5.90 24.83 -37.15
CA LYS A 9 6.16 25.21 -35.75
C LYS A 9 5.09 24.66 -34.78
N ARG A 10 3.82 24.72 -35.16
CA ARG A 10 2.72 24.12 -34.36
C ARG A 10 2.87 22.59 -34.24
N LEU A 11 3.25 21.93 -35.33
CA LEU A 11 3.44 20.51 -35.38
C LEU A 11 4.61 20.04 -34.52
N GLU A 12 5.71 20.79 -34.51
CA GLU A 12 6.86 20.55 -33.64
C GLU A 12 6.48 20.74 -32.16
N GLN A 13 5.75 21.80 -31.85
CA GLN A 13 5.25 22.00 -30.48
C GLN A 13 4.32 20.88 -30.00
N THR A 14 3.45 20.40 -30.89
CA THR A 14 2.56 19.29 -30.59
C THR A 14 3.35 18.00 -30.37
N LYS A 15 4.33 17.70 -31.22
CA LYS A 15 5.24 16.55 -31.03
C LYS A 15 5.99 16.62 -29.71
N ALA A 16 6.54 17.77 -29.36
CA ALA A 16 7.24 17.97 -28.10
C ALA A 16 6.33 17.76 -26.89
N ARG A 17 5.07 18.23 -26.93
CA ARG A 17 4.08 17.97 -25.89
C ARG A 17 3.75 16.49 -25.76
N MET A 18 3.52 15.80 -26.89
CA MET A 18 3.24 14.35 -26.89
C MET A 18 4.38 13.54 -26.31
N GLN A 19 5.63 13.87 -26.66
CA GLN A 19 6.82 13.21 -26.08
C GLN A 19 6.92 13.44 -24.56
N LEU A 20 6.61 14.65 -24.08
CA LEU A 20 6.59 14.95 -22.66
C LEU A 20 5.53 14.13 -21.92
N GLU A 21 4.32 14.05 -22.48
CA GLU A 21 3.23 13.27 -21.92
C GLU A 21 3.54 11.78 -21.90
N GLU A 22 4.11 11.26 -22.97
CA GLU A 22 4.56 9.85 -23.04
C GLU A 22 5.59 9.54 -21.94
N THR A 23 6.56 10.43 -21.74
CA THR A 23 7.55 10.27 -20.67
C THR A 23 6.89 10.29 -19.28
N ARG A 24 5.92 11.19 -19.06
CA ARG A 24 5.16 11.26 -17.81
C ARG A 24 4.35 9.98 -17.57
N LEU A 25 3.71 9.44 -18.61
CA LEU A 25 2.95 8.20 -18.53
C LEU A 25 3.86 7.02 -18.17
N LYS A 26 5.00 6.87 -18.85
CA LYS A 26 5.99 5.83 -18.54
C LYS A 26 6.48 5.91 -17.09
N LEU A 27 6.73 7.12 -16.58
CA LEU A 27 7.09 7.33 -15.17
C LEU A 27 5.96 6.94 -14.22
N LYS A 28 4.72 7.29 -14.56
CA LYS A 28 3.54 6.93 -13.76
C LYS A 28 3.32 5.43 -13.73
N GLU A 29 3.41 4.76 -14.87
CA GLU A 29 3.32 3.30 -14.97
C GLU A 29 4.39 2.60 -14.14
N ARG A 30 5.66 3.06 -14.25
CA ARG A 30 6.75 2.53 -13.43
C ARG A 30 6.48 2.69 -11.94
N LYS A 31 6.01 3.85 -11.49
CA LYS A 31 5.65 4.09 -10.08
C LYS A 31 4.50 3.18 -9.62
N THR A 32 3.48 3.02 -10.44
CA THR A 32 2.33 2.15 -10.15
C THR A 32 2.77 0.70 -10.03
N ARG A 33 3.59 0.22 -10.97
CA ARG A 33 4.15 -1.14 -10.93
C ARG A 33 5.01 -1.36 -9.68
N THR A 34 5.86 -0.40 -9.32
CA THR A 34 6.69 -0.49 -8.12
C THR A 34 5.84 -0.56 -6.86
N ARG A 35 4.80 0.26 -6.73
CA ARG A 35 3.86 0.20 -5.60
C ARG A 35 3.19 -1.16 -5.50
N HIS A 36 2.70 -1.69 -6.61
CA HIS A 36 2.07 -3.00 -6.65
C HIS A 36 3.03 -4.12 -6.21
N LEU A 37 4.29 -4.09 -6.64
CA LEU A 37 5.30 -5.05 -6.20
C LEU A 37 5.60 -4.93 -4.70
N ILE A 38 5.62 -3.72 -4.15
CA ILE A 38 5.78 -3.49 -2.72
C ILE A 38 4.59 -4.07 -1.95
N GLU A 39 3.36 -3.84 -2.41
CA GLU A 39 2.14 -4.38 -1.80
C GLU A 39 2.16 -5.91 -1.77
N ILE A 40 2.58 -6.55 -2.87
CA ILE A 40 2.75 -8.01 -2.92
C ILE A 40 3.83 -8.45 -1.93
N GLY A 41 4.97 -7.74 -1.85
CA GLY A 41 6.03 -8.03 -0.89
C GLY A 41 5.54 -7.99 0.56
N VAL A 42 4.73 -6.99 0.92
CA VAL A 42 4.11 -6.88 2.24
C VAL A 42 3.19 -8.09 2.54
N LEU A 43 2.46 -8.61 1.55
CA LEU A 43 1.63 -9.80 1.74
C LEU A 43 2.47 -11.05 2.01
N VAL A 44 3.62 -11.19 1.36
CA VAL A 44 4.58 -12.29 1.60
C VAL A 44 5.09 -12.24 3.05
N THR A 45 5.47 -11.05 3.52
CA THR A 45 5.90 -10.84 4.93
C THR A 45 4.77 -11.14 5.91
N LYS A 46 3.56 -10.66 5.65
CA LYS A 46 2.39 -10.96 6.49
C LYS A 46 2.05 -12.45 6.54
N ALA A 47 2.31 -13.17 5.47
CA ALA A 47 2.16 -14.62 5.43
C ALA A 47 3.29 -15.37 6.19
N GLY A 48 4.33 -14.65 6.66
CA GLY A 48 5.49 -15.26 7.33
C GLY A 48 6.39 -16.05 6.39
N LEU A 49 6.45 -15.67 5.12
CA LEU A 49 7.22 -16.36 4.08
C LEU A 49 8.50 -15.60 3.68
N ASP A 50 8.78 -14.48 4.33
CA ASP A 50 9.93 -13.61 4.03
C ASP A 50 11.27 -14.20 4.46
N ASP A 51 11.28 -15.09 5.45
CA ASP A 51 12.49 -15.80 5.90
C ASP A 51 12.90 -16.99 5.01
N LEU A 52 12.06 -17.35 4.04
CA LEU A 52 12.35 -18.47 3.16
C LEU A 52 13.48 -18.12 2.15
N PRO A 53 14.37 -19.09 1.84
CA PRO A 53 15.31 -18.95 0.75
C PRO A 53 14.61 -18.59 -0.57
N THR A 54 15.20 -17.73 -1.38
CA THR A 54 14.62 -17.22 -2.63
C THR A 54 14.13 -18.34 -3.55
N ASN A 55 14.90 -19.41 -3.69
CA ASN A 55 14.53 -20.55 -4.54
C ASN A 55 13.30 -21.30 -3.98
N THR A 56 13.21 -21.44 -2.66
CA THR A 56 12.08 -22.09 -2.00
C THR A 56 10.81 -21.27 -2.17
N LEU A 57 10.91 -19.96 -1.93
CA LEU A 57 9.78 -19.02 -2.13
C LEU A 57 9.31 -19.05 -3.58
N TYR A 58 10.23 -18.98 -4.55
CA TYR A 58 9.90 -19.03 -5.96
C TYR A 58 9.24 -20.35 -6.36
N GLY A 59 9.74 -21.48 -5.88
CA GLY A 59 9.13 -22.79 -6.09
C GLY A 59 7.71 -22.90 -5.53
N ALA A 60 7.48 -22.35 -4.33
CA ALA A 60 6.16 -22.28 -3.73
C ALA A 60 5.18 -21.45 -4.58
N LEU A 61 5.62 -20.28 -5.08
CA LEU A 61 4.81 -19.43 -5.97
C LEU A 61 4.47 -20.11 -7.30
N LEU A 62 5.41 -20.89 -7.87
CA LEU A 62 5.15 -21.69 -9.07
C LEU A 62 4.10 -22.77 -8.80
N SER A 63 4.20 -23.49 -7.68
CA SER A 63 3.21 -24.50 -7.27
C SER A 63 1.82 -23.88 -7.11
N LEU A 64 1.72 -22.72 -6.46
CA LEU A 64 0.46 -21.97 -6.34
C LEU A 64 -0.11 -21.56 -7.70
N SER A 65 0.74 -21.15 -8.63
CA SER A 65 0.31 -20.80 -10.00
C SER A 65 -0.26 -22.01 -10.73
N ASP A 66 0.35 -23.19 -10.58
CA ASP A 66 -0.10 -24.42 -11.22
C ASP A 66 -1.41 -24.93 -10.58
N GLU A 67 -1.56 -24.84 -9.27
CA GLU A 67 -2.84 -25.15 -8.59
C GLU A 67 -3.98 -24.27 -9.08
N LEU A 68 -3.74 -22.96 -9.25
CA LEU A 68 -4.76 -22.04 -9.78
C LEU A 68 -5.18 -22.37 -11.21
N LYS A 69 -4.26 -22.85 -12.05
CA LYS A 69 -4.57 -23.28 -13.42
C LYS A 69 -5.40 -24.57 -13.44
N ASN A 70 -5.08 -25.50 -12.55
CA ASN A 70 -5.71 -26.80 -12.49
C ASN A 70 -7.08 -26.77 -11.81
N ASN A 71 -7.30 -25.86 -10.87
CA ASN A 71 -8.52 -25.79 -10.08
C ASN A 71 -8.96 -24.35 -9.80
N ALA A 72 -9.84 -23.84 -10.63
CA ALA A 72 -10.36 -22.47 -10.49
C ALA A 72 -11.13 -22.21 -9.18
N SER A 73 -11.69 -23.24 -8.54
CA SER A 73 -12.46 -23.10 -7.30
C SER A 73 -11.56 -22.79 -6.08
N ILE A 74 -10.29 -23.13 -6.13
CA ILE A 74 -9.30 -22.84 -5.07
C ILE A 74 -9.17 -21.31 -4.87
N SER A 75 -9.25 -20.53 -5.93
CA SER A 75 -9.18 -19.07 -5.86
C SER A 75 -10.23 -18.48 -4.91
N ASN A 76 -11.45 -18.99 -4.94
CA ASN A 76 -12.54 -18.55 -4.07
C ASN A 76 -12.26 -18.90 -2.60
N ALA A 77 -11.79 -20.11 -2.34
CA ALA A 77 -11.43 -20.54 -0.98
C ALA A 77 -10.30 -19.68 -0.38
N TRP A 78 -9.28 -19.38 -1.18
CA TRP A 78 -8.18 -18.51 -0.77
C TRP A 78 -8.63 -17.06 -0.56
N SER A 79 -9.54 -16.54 -1.40
CA SER A 79 -10.12 -15.21 -1.23
C SER A 79 -10.88 -15.08 0.10
N ILE A 80 -11.69 -16.07 0.46
CA ILE A 80 -12.41 -16.11 1.73
C ILE A 80 -11.44 -16.14 2.92
N LYS A 81 -10.40 -17.00 2.86
CA LYS A 81 -9.38 -17.10 3.90
C LYS A 81 -8.63 -15.78 4.07
N GLY A 82 -8.20 -15.15 2.98
CA GLY A 82 -7.51 -13.85 3.00
C GLY A 82 -8.38 -12.76 3.60
N SER A 83 -9.65 -12.65 3.17
CA SER A 83 -10.60 -11.66 3.69
C SER A 83 -10.85 -11.85 5.19
N SER A 84 -10.99 -13.08 5.68
CA SER A 84 -11.17 -13.35 7.10
C SER A 84 -9.96 -12.92 7.94
N THR A 85 -8.75 -13.14 7.43
CA THR A 85 -7.51 -12.74 8.09
C THR A 85 -7.37 -11.21 8.15
N PHE A 86 -7.60 -10.51 7.05
CA PHE A 86 -7.59 -9.05 7.01
C PHE A 86 -8.64 -8.42 7.94
N ASN A 87 -9.82 -9.03 8.05
CA ASN A 87 -10.86 -8.53 8.97
C ASN A 87 -10.44 -8.70 10.43
N LYS A 88 -9.78 -9.80 10.79
CA LYS A 88 -9.21 -10.01 12.14
C LYS A 88 -8.13 -8.97 12.44
N GLU A 89 -7.21 -8.72 11.50
CA GLU A 89 -6.18 -7.69 11.66
C GLU A 89 -6.78 -6.29 11.86
N LYS A 90 -7.80 -5.92 11.07
CA LYS A 90 -8.51 -4.65 11.24
C LYS A 90 -9.18 -4.50 12.59
N GLN A 91 -9.71 -5.58 13.16
CA GLN A 91 -10.29 -5.56 14.49
C GLN A 91 -9.25 -5.33 15.57
N ASN A 92 -8.06 -5.92 15.42
CA ASN A 92 -6.95 -5.78 16.37
C ASN A 92 -6.24 -4.41 16.27
N THR A 93 -6.37 -3.70 15.15
CA THR A 93 -5.76 -2.38 14.90
C THR A 93 -6.74 -1.21 15.03
N LYS A 94 -7.84 -1.38 15.80
CA LYS A 94 -8.77 -0.28 16.04
C LYS A 94 -8.06 0.85 16.80
N PRO A 95 -8.22 2.12 16.38
CA PRO A 95 -7.65 3.24 17.08
C PRO A 95 -8.25 3.33 18.49
N VAL A 96 -7.40 3.43 19.50
CA VAL A 96 -7.79 3.68 20.88
C VAL A 96 -7.74 5.17 21.12
N ILE A 97 -8.85 5.74 21.59
CA ILE A 97 -8.96 7.16 21.97
C ILE A 97 -9.30 7.22 23.44
N LEU A 98 -8.44 7.89 24.22
CA LEU A 98 -8.66 8.14 25.63
C LEU A 98 -8.86 9.65 25.84
N SER A 99 -10.02 10.02 26.37
CA SER A 99 -10.34 11.39 26.78
C SER A 99 -10.56 11.45 28.28
N PHE A 100 -10.07 12.52 28.92
CA PHE A 100 -10.22 12.74 30.34
C PHE A 100 -10.98 14.05 30.58
N ALA A 101 -11.89 14.06 31.55
CA ALA A 101 -12.64 15.25 31.95
C ALA A 101 -11.75 16.32 32.55
N SER A 102 -10.61 15.93 33.16
CA SER A 102 -9.62 16.82 33.76
C SER A 102 -8.22 16.44 33.26
N LYS A 103 -7.23 17.31 33.51
CA LYS A 103 -5.84 17.08 33.12
C LYS A 103 -5.29 15.84 33.83
N ALA A 104 -4.88 14.83 33.08
CA ALA A 104 -4.32 13.59 33.62
C ALA A 104 -3.07 13.85 34.48
N ILE A 105 -2.94 13.13 35.60
CA ILE A 105 -1.79 13.17 36.52
C ILE A 105 -0.51 12.74 35.75
N LYS A 106 0.66 13.25 36.17
CA LYS A 106 1.94 12.99 35.51
C LYS A 106 2.22 11.50 35.33
N GLU A 107 2.03 10.70 36.35
CA GLU A 107 2.25 9.26 36.35
C GLU A 107 1.36 8.54 35.33
N LEU A 108 0.08 8.92 35.28
CA LEU A 108 -0.87 8.37 34.32
C LEU A 108 -0.49 8.74 32.87
N ARG A 109 -0.01 9.97 32.64
CA ARG A 109 0.48 10.40 31.32
C ARG A 109 1.70 9.61 30.85
N ASP A 110 2.62 9.31 31.76
CA ASP A 110 3.82 8.55 31.48
C ASP A 110 3.47 7.08 31.16
N THR A 111 2.52 6.50 31.88
CA THR A 111 1.98 5.16 31.60
C THR A 111 1.30 5.11 30.24
N ILE A 112 0.47 6.08 29.90
CA ILE A 112 -0.21 6.15 28.59
C ILE A 112 0.80 6.29 27.45
N ARG A 113 1.88 7.06 27.64
CA ARG A 113 2.97 7.17 26.65
C ARG A 113 3.73 5.87 26.50
N SER A 114 3.98 5.14 27.59
CA SER A 114 4.64 3.83 27.52
C SER A 114 3.83 2.79 26.76
N LEU A 115 2.50 2.94 26.72
CA LEU A 115 1.59 2.14 25.91
C LEU A 115 1.54 2.56 24.43
N GLY A 116 2.34 3.56 24.04
CA GLY A 116 2.44 4.01 22.64
C GLY A 116 1.39 5.04 22.19
N LEU A 117 0.54 5.54 23.11
CA LEU A 117 -0.43 6.58 22.78
C LEU A 117 0.24 7.98 22.73
N ARG A 118 -0.21 8.81 21.79
CA ARG A 118 0.25 10.19 21.62
C ARG A 118 -0.86 11.17 21.93
N PHE A 119 -0.49 12.29 22.58
CA PHE A 119 -1.45 13.33 22.95
C PHE A 119 -1.71 14.29 21.80
N ASN A 120 -2.98 14.42 21.40
CA ASN A 120 -3.42 15.42 20.44
C ASN A 120 -3.85 16.69 21.16
N LYS A 121 -3.06 17.77 21.02
CA LYS A 121 -3.31 19.06 21.67
C LYS A 121 -4.62 19.76 21.24
N PHE A 122 -5.04 19.55 19.99
CA PHE A 122 -6.23 20.19 19.44
C PHE A 122 -7.52 19.56 19.94
N ARG A 123 -7.55 18.22 20.01
CA ARG A 123 -8.71 17.46 20.50
C ARG A 123 -8.67 17.17 22.00
N LYS A 124 -7.54 17.45 22.65
CA LYS A 124 -7.28 17.12 24.06
C LYS A 124 -7.48 15.63 24.40
N GLU A 125 -7.10 14.76 23.48
CA GLU A 125 -7.28 13.31 23.54
C GLU A 125 -5.95 12.60 23.34
N TRP A 126 -5.85 11.39 23.89
CA TRP A 126 -4.73 10.48 23.64
C TRP A 126 -5.15 9.48 22.57
N CYS A 127 -4.35 9.35 21.50
CA CYS A 127 -4.64 8.48 20.36
C CYS A 127 -3.50 7.49 20.16
N GLY A 128 -3.85 6.24 19.86
CA GLY A 128 -2.93 5.18 19.49
C GLY A 128 -3.61 4.18 18.56
N MET A 129 -2.80 3.40 17.86
CA MET A 129 -3.27 2.24 17.09
C MET A 129 -2.85 0.97 17.78
#